data_a5857701baa7fa129ee0aba616e160bb
#
_entry.id   a5857701baa7fa129ee0aba616e160bb
#
_cell.length_a   1.000
_cell.length_b   1.000
_cell.length_c   1.000
_cell.angle_alpha   90.00
_cell.angle_beta   90.00
_cell.angle_gamma   90.00
#
_symmetry.space_group_name_H-M   'P 1'
#
loop_
_entity.id
_entity.type
_entity.pdbx_description
1 polymer ?
#
loop_
_entity_poly.entity_id
_entity_poly.type
_entity_poly.pdbx_seq_one_letter_code
_entity_poly.pdbx_strand_id
1 'polypeptide(L)'
;MFRKLTLSAAIALGLSSGAALASGGTSHVEDFAFSFEGPFGSYDQMQLQRGLKIYTEVCSACHGLEHVRIGTLADEGGPHYGIDEVWDYAGQFEVWDPELADGEGDFRAATPADKFPGSSLSNAPDLSLMAKARAGFHGPYGLGINQIVKGMGGPEYIASLLSGYEEAPECAPEGFDGSYNTVFTAGGYPNECKDEHGNHLYPGSWIAMAQPL
;
A
#
# COMPACT_ATOMS: atom_id res chain seq x y z
N MET A 1 -48.57 -6.68 -31.12
CA MET A 1 -48.69 -6.86 -29.64
C MET A 1 -47.39 -7.29 -28.97
N PHE A 2 -46.23 -7.26 -29.64
CA PHE A 2 -44.93 -7.76 -29.13
C PHE A 2 -43.92 -6.69 -28.66
N ARG A 3 -44.30 -5.39 -28.72
CA ARG A 3 -43.36 -4.28 -28.39
C ARG A 3 -43.41 -3.79 -26.93
N LYS A 4 -44.30 -4.32 -26.11
CA LYS A 4 -44.45 -3.91 -24.69
C LYS A 4 -43.88 -4.90 -23.68
N LEU A 5 -43.47 -6.10 -24.12
CA LEU A 5 -42.88 -7.10 -23.21
C LEU A 5 -41.37 -6.98 -23.03
N THR A 6 -40.66 -6.31 -23.91
CA THR A 6 -39.20 -6.21 -23.89
C THR A 6 -38.66 -5.11 -22.97
N LEU A 7 -39.50 -4.11 -22.61
CA LEU A 7 -39.10 -3.03 -21.73
C LEU A 7 -39.14 -3.39 -20.22
N SER A 8 -40.03 -4.32 -19.84
CA SER A 8 -40.18 -4.75 -18.45
C SER A 8 -39.11 -5.75 -18.01
N ALA A 9 -38.50 -6.50 -18.93
CA ALA A 9 -37.41 -7.44 -18.59
C ALA A 9 -36.07 -6.76 -18.37
N ALA A 10 -35.82 -5.59 -18.97
CA ALA A 10 -34.58 -4.84 -18.81
C ALA A 10 -34.48 -4.09 -17.47
N ILE A 11 -35.62 -3.77 -16.85
CA ILE A 11 -35.67 -3.06 -15.56
C ILE A 11 -35.50 -4.05 -14.40
N ALA A 12 -35.87 -5.31 -14.54
CA ALA A 12 -35.73 -6.32 -13.49
C ALA A 12 -34.30 -6.87 -13.33
N LEU A 13 -33.43 -6.73 -14.35
CA LEU A 13 -32.02 -7.17 -14.25
C LEU A 13 -31.09 -6.11 -13.65
N GLY A 14 -31.53 -4.88 -13.47
CA GLY A 14 -30.72 -3.76 -12.97
C GLY A 14 -30.72 -3.61 -11.44
N LEU A 15 -31.52 -4.38 -10.70
CA LEU A 15 -31.72 -4.18 -9.25
C LEU A 15 -31.11 -5.26 -8.36
N SER A 16 -30.36 -6.20 -8.89
CA SER A 16 -29.73 -7.28 -8.12
C SER A 16 -28.21 -7.14 -7.95
N SER A 17 -27.64 -5.94 -8.10
CA SER A 17 -26.31 -5.66 -7.55
C SER A 17 -26.45 -5.51 -6.03
N GLY A 18 -26.59 -6.65 -5.34
CA GLY A 18 -26.45 -6.71 -3.89
C GLY A 18 -25.09 -6.13 -3.51
N ALA A 19 -25.09 -5.02 -2.82
CA ALA A 19 -23.92 -4.56 -2.11
C ALA A 19 -23.48 -5.70 -1.18
N ALA A 20 -22.37 -6.36 -1.50
CA ALA A 20 -21.66 -7.17 -0.55
C ALA A 20 -21.17 -6.21 0.53
N LEU A 21 -21.94 -6.08 1.60
CA LEU A 21 -21.47 -5.48 2.84
C LEU A 21 -20.42 -6.45 3.37
N ALA A 22 -19.16 -6.16 3.11
CA ALA A 22 -18.08 -6.79 3.85
C ALA A 22 -18.31 -6.43 5.32
N SER A 23 -18.69 -7.44 6.13
CA SER A 23 -18.78 -7.31 7.56
C SER A 23 -17.37 -7.35 8.15
N GLY A 24 -16.58 -6.34 7.86
CA GLY A 24 -15.35 -6.02 8.56
C GLY A 24 -15.60 -4.73 9.33
N GLY A 25 -15.11 -4.65 10.57
CA GLY A 25 -15.16 -3.42 11.35
C GLY A 25 -14.71 -2.25 10.48
N THR A 26 -15.38 -1.12 10.59
CA THR A 26 -15.06 0.07 9.80
C THR A 26 -13.67 0.56 10.18
N SER A 27 -12.65 0.26 9.37
CA SER A 27 -11.34 0.88 9.53
C SER A 27 -11.47 2.38 9.21
N HIS A 28 -10.93 3.20 10.09
CA HIS A 28 -10.91 4.65 9.88
C HIS A 28 -9.57 5.04 9.24
N VAL A 29 -9.62 5.42 7.96
CA VAL A 29 -8.47 6.05 7.28
C VAL A 29 -8.52 7.54 7.56
N GLU A 30 -7.46 8.08 8.16
CA GLU A 30 -7.33 9.50 8.48
C GLU A 30 -7.03 10.32 7.21
N ASP A 31 -7.64 11.51 7.13
CA ASP A 31 -7.44 12.45 6.03
C ASP A 31 -6.19 13.30 6.31
N PHE A 32 -5.04 12.83 5.90
CA PHE A 32 -3.77 13.57 5.99
C PHE A 32 -3.69 14.59 4.86
N ALA A 33 -3.33 15.83 5.17
CA ALA A 33 -3.11 16.87 4.17
C ALA A 33 -1.71 16.75 3.57
N PHE A 34 -1.60 16.11 2.41
CA PHE A 34 -0.34 16.01 1.67
C PHE A 34 -0.18 17.14 0.65
N SER A 35 1.03 17.63 0.46
CA SER A 35 1.34 18.70 -0.50
C SER A 35 1.10 18.31 -1.97
N PHE A 36 1.07 17.02 -2.26
CA PHE A 36 0.87 16.48 -3.61
C PHE A 36 -0.58 16.18 -3.97
N GLU A 37 -1.54 16.56 -3.11
CA GLU A 37 -2.95 16.33 -3.35
C GLU A 37 -3.56 17.27 -4.39
N GLY A 38 -4.60 16.74 -5.06
CA GLY A 38 -5.37 17.49 -6.01
C GLY A 38 -4.64 17.84 -7.31
N PRO A 39 -5.28 18.57 -8.22
CA PRO A 39 -4.78 18.79 -9.59
C PRO A 39 -3.58 19.75 -9.67
N PHE A 40 -3.28 20.47 -8.60
CA PHE A 40 -2.14 21.40 -8.50
C PHE A 40 -1.14 21.00 -7.41
N GLY A 41 -1.29 19.80 -6.85
CA GLY A 41 -0.38 19.28 -5.84
C GLY A 41 1.03 19.05 -6.42
N SER A 42 2.03 19.16 -5.55
CA SER A 42 3.42 18.88 -5.89
C SER A 42 4.11 18.15 -4.74
N TYR A 43 5.04 17.28 -5.08
CA TYR A 43 5.85 16.61 -4.08
C TYR A 43 6.87 17.59 -3.47
N ASP A 44 6.96 17.57 -2.14
CA ASP A 44 8.06 18.22 -1.43
C ASP A 44 9.33 17.36 -1.54
N GLN A 45 10.36 17.91 -2.18
CA GLN A 45 11.63 17.22 -2.44
C GLN A 45 12.28 16.71 -1.14
N MET A 46 12.31 17.54 -0.10
CA MET A 46 12.91 17.17 1.19
C MET A 46 12.09 16.09 1.90
N GLN A 47 10.77 16.07 1.71
CA GLN A 47 9.91 15.00 2.23
C GLN A 47 10.20 13.67 1.51
N LEU A 48 10.37 13.69 0.18
CA LEU A 48 10.74 12.50 -0.58
C LEU A 48 12.12 11.95 -0.16
N GLN A 49 13.10 12.83 0.07
CA GLN A 49 14.43 12.43 0.55
C GLN A 49 14.35 11.77 1.95
N ARG A 50 13.58 12.35 2.87
CA ARG A 50 13.33 11.73 4.18
C ARG A 50 12.61 10.39 4.04
N GLY A 51 11.63 10.32 3.14
CA GLY A 51 10.90 9.09 2.84
C GLY A 51 11.81 7.99 2.28
N LEU A 52 12.71 8.34 1.35
CA LEU A 52 13.70 7.40 0.83
C LEU A 52 14.63 6.89 1.93
N LYS A 53 15.07 7.78 2.83
CA LYS A 53 15.89 7.38 3.97
C LYS A 53 15.17 6.35 4.85
N ILE A 54 13.92 6.60 5.21
CA ILE A 54 13.10 5.65 6.00
C ILE A 54 12.92 4.32 5.23
N TYR A 55 12.62 4.40 3.92
CA TYR A 55 12.53 3.20 3.11
C TYR A 55 13.81 2.38 3.17
N THR A 56 14.96 3.02 2.95
CA THR A 56 16.27 2.35 2.91
C THR A 56 16.66 1.74 4.26
N GLU A 57 16.43 2.46 5.36
CA GLU A 57 16.88 2.05 6.69
C GLU A 57 15.93 1.06 7.38
N VAL A 58 14.64 1.08 7.02
CA VAL A 58 13.61 0.30 7.72
C VAL A 58 12.86 -0.64 6.77
N CYS A 59 12.23 -0.10 5.72
CA CYS A 59 11.27 -0.85 4.92
C CYS A 59 11.95 -1.85 3.96
N SER A 60 13.09 -1.48 3.40
CA SER A 60 13.79 -2.26 2.35
C SER A 60 14.29 -3.63 2.84
N ALA A 61 14.40 -3.81 4.17
CA ALA A 61 14.75 -5.11 4.74
C ALA A 61 13.75 -6.21 4.37
N CYS A 62 12.47 -5.84 4.16
CA CYS A 62 11.40 -6.77 3.84
C CYS A 62 10.69 -6.46 2.51
N HIS A 63 10.51 -5.17 2.20
CA HIS A 63 9.72 -4.69 1.08
C HIS A 63 10.58 -4.19 -0.08
N GLY A 64 10.29 -4.65 -1.29
CA GLY A 64 10.93 -4.21 -2.53
C GLY A 64 10.23 -3.04 -3.22
N LEU A 65 10.89 -2.54 -4.26
CA LEU A 65 10.39 -1.57 -5.23
C LEU A 65 10.74 -2.03 -6.66
N GLU A 66 10.50 -3.28 -6.99
CA GLU A 66 10.97 -3.94 -8.23
C GLU A 66 10.47 -3.30 -9.53
N HIS A 67 9.45 -2.44 -9.46
CA HIS A 67 8.93 -1.73 -10.63
C HIS A 67 9.47 -0.30 -10.76
N VAL A 68 10.31 0.15 -9.83
CA VAL A 68 10.92 1.47 -9.82
C VAL A 68 12.38 1.36 -10.25
N ARG A 69 12.83 2.22 -11.19
CA ARG A 69 14.24 2.34 -11.55
C ARG A 69 14.96 3.20 -10.52
N ILE A 70 16.16 2.80 -10.16
CA ILE A 70 16.99 3.56 -9.20
C ILE A 70 17.29 4.97 -9.75
N GLY A 71 17.49 5.10 -11.07
CA GLY A 71 17.75 6.39 -11.73
C GLY A 71 16.64 7.43 -11.54
N THR A 72 15.40 7.04 -11.24
CA THR A 72 14.31 7.99 -10.98
C THR A 72 14.54 8.84 -9.72
N LEU A 73 15.50 8.49 -8.88
CA LEU A 73 15.91 9.31 -7.74
C LEU A 73 16.52 10.65 -8.16
N ALA A 74 17.06 10.76 -9.41
CA ALA A 74 17.57 11.99 -9.97
C ALA A 74 16.52 12.81 -10.73
N ASP A 75 15.33 12.28 -10.97
CA ASP A 75 14.30 12.90 -11.80
C ASP A 75 13.78 14.19 -11.17
N GLU A 76 13.47 15.18 -12.03
CA GLU A 76 12.76 16.38 -11.63
C GLU A 76 11.35 16.02 -11.12
N GLY A 77 10.97 16.53 -9.96
CA GLY A 77 9.72 16.16 -9.30
C GLY A 77 9.82 14.93 -8.38
N GLY A 78 10.97 14.25 -8.38
CA GLY A 78 11.33 13.21 -7.44
C GLY A 78 12.19 13.74 -6.28
N PRO A 79 12.94 12.86 -5.60
CA PRO A 79 13.91 13.25 -4.56
C PRO A 79 15.01 14.17 -5.08
N HIS A 80 15.27 14.14 -6.39
CA HIS A 80 16.17 15.03 -7.14
C HIS A 80 17.59 15.05 -6.58
N TYR A 81 18.15 13.86 -6.34
CA TYR A 81 19.55 13.70 -5.98
C TYR A 81 20.48 13.97 -7.17
N GLY A 82 21.72 14.36 -6.90
CA GLY A 82 22.76 14.40 -7.91
C GLY A 82 22.97 13.02 -8.54
N ILE A 83 23.30 12.99 -9.84
CA ILE A 83 23.48 11.71 -10.54
C ILE A 83 24.62 10.87 -9.93
N ASP A 84 25.65 11.49 -9.41
CA ASP A 84 26.75 10.80 -8.73
C ASP A 84 26.27 10.14 -7.42
N GLU A 85 25.39 10.82 -6.66
CA GLU A 85 24.77 10.28 -5.45
C GLU A 85 23.86 9.08 -5.79
N VAL A 86 23.18 9.14 -6.94
CA VAL A 86 22.33 8.01 -7.40
C VAL A 86 23.18 6.81 -7.83
N TRP A 87 24.37 7.04 -8.41
CA TRP A 87 25.31 5.97 -8.70
C TRP A 87 25.84 5.31 -7.43
N ASP A 88 26.23 6.11 -6.43
CA ASP A 88 26.68 5.61 -5.13
C ASP A 88 25.57 4.84 -4.40
N TYR A 89 24.33 5.33 -4.49
CA TYR A 89 23.18 4.64 -3.91
C TYR A 89 22.89 3.32 -4.62
N ALA A 90 22.90 3.31 -5.96
CA ALA A 90 22.68 2.09 -6.75
C ALA A 90 23.73 1.03 -6.46
N GLY A 91 24.99 1.41 -6.30
CA GLY A 91 26.10 0.52 -6.01
C GLY A 91 25.99 -0.25 -4.67
N GLN A 92 25.04 0.09 -3.81
CA GLN A 92 24.75 -0.66 -2.58
C GLN A 92 23.95 -1.94 -2.83
N PHE A 93 23.38 -2.11 -4.02
CA PHE A 93 22.59 -3.27 -4.41
C PHE A 93 23.38 -4.15 -5.40
N GLU A 94 23.08 -5.44 -5.38
CA GLU A 94 23.59 -6.39 -6.36
C GLU A 94 22.43 -6.85 -7.27
N VAL A 95 22.72 -6.94 -8.57
CA VAL A 95 21.77 -7.44 -9.56
C VAL A 95 22.41 -8.57 -10.36
N TRP A 96 21.61 -9.58 -10.67
CA TRP A 96 22.03 -10.67 -11.53
C TRP A 96 22.15 -10.17 -12.97
N ASP A 97 23.31 -10.41 -13.59
CA ASP A 97 23.57 -10.08 -14.98
C ASP A 97 23.90 -11.37 -15.75
N PRO A 98 23.01 -11.81 -16.64
CA PRO A 98 23.19 -13.08 -17.36
C PRO A 98 24.30 -13.04 -18.40
N GLU A 99 24.85 -11.86 -18.73
CA GLU A 99 25.90 -11.70 -19.73
C GLU A 99 27.32 -11.83 -19.14
N LEU A 100 27.43 -11.77 -17.81
CA LEU A 100 28.71 -11.95 -17.13
C LEU A 100 29.17 -13.42 -17.14
N ALA A 101 30.41 -13.65 -16.75
CA ALA A 101 31.02 -15.00 -16.64
C ALA A 101 30.85 -15.82 -17.92
N ASP A 102 31.17 -15.22 -19.09
CA ASP A 102 31.07 -15.86 -20.41
C ASP A 102 29.65 -16.39 -20.76
N GLY A 103 28.63 -15.75 -20.21
CA GLY A 103 27.20 -16.09 -20.40
C GLY A 103 26.66 -17.10 -19.39
N GLU A 104 27.40 -17.44 -18.35
CA GLU A 104 26.90 -18.23 -17.22
C GLU A 104 26.11 -17.37 -16.22
N GLY A 105 26.30 -16.03 -16.28
CA GLY A 105 25.73 -15.06 -15.39
C GLY A 105 26.49 -14.91 -14.07
N ASP A 106 26.48 -13.70 -13.53
CA ASP A 106 27.06 -13.39 -12.22
C ASP A 106 26.38 -12.15 -11.64
N PHE A 107 26.64 -11.87 -10.37
CA PHE A 107 26.17 -10.66 -9.72
C PHE A 107 27.12 -9.49 -9.97
N ARG A 108 26.55 -8.32 -10.22
CA ARG A 108 27.27 -7.06 -10.27
C ARG A 108 26.61 -5.99 -9.41
N ALA A 109 27.35 -4.95 -9.09
CA ALA A 109 26.77 -3.75 -8.51
C ALA A 109 25.70 -3.18 -9.45
N ALA A 110 24.58 -2.77 -8.88
CA ALA A 110 23.52 -2.11 -9.63
C ALA A 110 23.97 -0.73 -10.11
N THR A 111 23.31 -0.26 -11.14
CA THR A 111 23.48 1.06 -11.76
C THR A 111 22.16 1.83 -11.71
N PRO A 112 22.13 3.13 -11.99
CA PRO A 112 20.87 3.88 -12.11
C PRO A 112 19.89 3.34 -13.16
N ALA A 113 20.35 2.56 -14.12
CA ALA A 113 19.48 1.90 -15.12
C ALA A 113 18.74 0.68 -14.58
N ASP A 114 19.24 0.10 -13.52
CA ASP A 114 18.62 -1.06 -12.88
C ASP A 114 17.43 -0.65 -12.01
N LYS A 115 16.66 -1.62 -11.62
CA LYS A 115 15.53 -1.46 -10.70
C LYS A 115 15.95 -1.71 -9.26
N PHE A 116 15.18 -1.19 -8.34
CA PHE A 116 15.29 -1.61 -6.95
C PHE A 116 15.04 -3.12 -6.81
N PRO A 117 15.60 -3.75 -5.77
CA PRO A 117 15.33 -5.15 -5.47
C PRO A 117 13.84 -5.42 -5.21
N GLY A 118 13.41 -6.63 -5.48
CA GLY A 118 12.11 -7.14 -5.06
C GLY A 118 12.05 -7.41 -3.55
N SER A 119 10.86 -7.71 -3.04
CA SER A 119 10.67 -8.02 -1.62
C SER A 119 11.43 -9.28 -1.22
N SER A 120 12.11 -9.22 -0.07
CA SER A 120 12.90 -10.33 0.48
C SER A 120 12.03 -11.40 1.16
N LEU A 121 10.84 -11.01 1.65
CA LEU A 121 9.89 -11.90 2.29
C LEU A 121 8.66 -12.11 1.41
N SER A 122 8.21 -13.35 1.29
CA SER A 122 7.07 -13.73 0.44
C SER A 122 5.73 -13.13 0.88
N ASN A 123 5.60 -12.79 2.15
CA ASN A 123 4.41 -12.15 2.73
C ASN A 123 4.51 -10.61 2.81
N ALA A 124 5.67 -10.02 2.47
CA ALA A 124 5.84 -8.58 2.38
C ALA A 124 5.54 -8.13 0.94
N PRO A 125 4.47 -7.37 0.70
CA PRO A 125 4.15 -6.91 -0.65
C PRO A 125 5.20 -5.92 -1.16
N ASP A 126 5.46 -5.93 -2.47
CA ASP A 126 6.25 -4.89 -3.12
C ASP A 126 5.53 -3.53 -3.05
N LEU A 127 6.28 -2.48 -2.72
CA LEU A 127 5.71 -1.15 -2.47
C LEU A 127 5.60 -0.27 -3.72
N SER A 128 6.14 -0.69 -4.87
CA SER A 128 6.18 0.14 -6.10
C SER A 128 4.83 0.73 -6.50
N LEU A 129 3.75 -0.04 -6.32
CA LEU A 129 2.39 0.36 -6.69
C LEU A 129 1.43 0.37 -5.49
N MET A 130 1.95 0.27 -4.27
CA MET A 130 1.14 0.07 -3.07
C MET A 130 0.13 1.21 -2.85
N ALA A 131 0.56 2.45 -2.98
CA ALA A 131 -0.32 3.62 -2.84
C ALA A 131 -1.49 3.58 -3.83
N LYS A 132 -1.26 3.09 -5.06
CA LYS A 132 -2.32 2.92 -6.06
C LYS A 132 -3.21 1.70 -5.78
N ALA A 133 -2.61 0.60 -5.30
CA ALA A 133 -3.30 -0.65 -5.00
C ALA A 133 -4.15 -0.58 -3.73
N ARG A 134 -3.86 0.32 -2.82
CA ARG A 134 -4.52 0.52 -1.53
C ARG A 134 -5.27 1.85 -1.48
N ALA A 135 -6.09 2.12 -2.49
CA ALA A 135 -6.99 3.26 -2.43
C ALA A 135 -7.84 3.18 -1.15
N GLY A 136 -7.51 4.00 -0.15
CA GLY A 136 -8.09 3.93 1.19
C GLY A 136 -9.50 4.48 1.27
N PHE A 137 -9.96 5.21 0.26
CA PHE A 137 -11.24 5.88 0.30
C PHE A 137 -11.99 5.84 -1.03
N HIS A 138 -13.21 5.35 -0.97
CA HIS A 138 -14.15 5.39 -2.10
C HIS A 138 -15.18 6.49 -1.83
N GLY A 139 -15.27 7.46 -2.72
CA GLY A 139 -16.30 8.49 -2.66
C GLY A 139 -17.73 7.92 -2.83
N PRO A 140 -18.75 8.78 -2.81
CA PRO A 140 -20.13 8.37 -3.03
C PRO A 140 -20.24 7.46 -4.24
N TYR A 141 -20.97 6.38 -4.09
CA TYR A 141 -21.21 5.37 -5.14
C TYR A 141 -19.96 4.61 -5.62
N GLY A 142 -18.86 4.60 -4.85
CA GLY A 142 -17.62 3.93 -5.25
C GLY A 142 -16.88 4.58 -6.44
N LEU A 143 -17.19 5.82 -6.78
CA LEU A 143 -16.66 6.50 -7.97
C LEU A 143 -15.27 7.12 -7.77
N GLY A 144 -14.68 7.00 -6.60
CA GLY A 144 -13.35 7.56 -6.33
C GLY A 144 -13.27 9.11 -6.39
N ILE A 145 -14.40 9.81 -6.38
CA ILE A 145 -14.45 11.27 -6.48
C ILE A 145 -13.71 11.93 -5.32
N ASN A 146 -13.75 11.35 -4.13
CA ASN A 146 -13.02 11.87 -2.98
C ASN A 146 -11.51 11.85 -3.17
N GLN A 147 -10.97 10.86 -3.90
CA GLN A 147 -9.55 10.81 -4.24
C GLN A 147 -9.12 11.98 -5.14
N ILE A 148 -10.02 12.45 -6.01
CA ILE A 148 -9.74 13.60 -6.90
C ILE A 148 -9.87 14.93 -6.16
N VAL A 149 -10.86 15.05 -5.28
CA VAL A 149 -11.23 16.32 -4.65
C VAL A 149 -10.54 16.53 -3.30
N LYS A 150 -10.40 15.46 -2.51
CA LYS A 150 -9.86 15.50 -1.15
C LYS A 150 -8.48 14.84 -1.02
N GLY A 151 -7.98 14.22 -2.07
CA GLY A 151 -6.73 13.50 -2.02
C GLY A 151 -6.76 12.19 -1.24
N MET A 152 -7.86 11.81 -0.62
CA MET A 152 -7.95 10.60 0.20
C MET A 152 -7.83 9.34 -0.62
N GLY A 153 -6.83 8.53 -0.32
CA GLY A 153 -6.54 7.33 -1.10
C GLY A 153 -5.45 6.45 -0.48
N GLY A 154 -4.59 5.95 -1.33
CA GLY A 154 -3.53 5.04 -0.93
C GLY A 154 -2.48 5.62 0.01
N PRO A 155 -1.97 6.85 -0.22
CA PRO A 155 -1.04 7.49 0.71
C PRO A 155 -1.62 7.64 2.12
N GLU A 156 -2.87 8.08 2.25
CA GLU A 156 -3.60 8.22 3.51
C GLU A 156 -3.78 6.86 4.19
N TYR A 157 -4.11 5.83 3.41
CA TYR A 157 -4.20 4.47 3.94
C TYR A 157 -2.85 4.00 4.50
N ILE A 158 -1.75 4.23 3.76
CA ILE A 158 -0.41 3.84 4.20
C ILE A 158 -0.03 4.61 5.47
N ALA A 159 -0.25 5.93 5.51
CA ALA A 159 0.02 6.73 6.69
C ALA A 159 -0.81 6.28 7.89
N SER A 160 -2.12 6.07 7.71
CA SER A 160 -3.02 5.56 8.74
C SER A 160 -2.61 4.17 9.22
N LEU A 161 -2.17 3.28 8.30
CA LEU A 161 -1.69 1.96 8.66
C LEU A 161 -0.45 2.03 9.56
N LEU A 162 0.52 2.87 9.19
CA LEU A 162 1.77 3.01 9.93
C LEU A 162 1.58 3.65 11.31
N SER A 163 0.58 4.52 11.47
CA SER A 163 0.21 5.13 12.75
C SER A 163 -0.86 4.37 13.55
N GLY A 164 -1.51 3.37 12.95
CA GLY A 164 -2.64 2.65 13.54
C GLY A 164 -2.26 1.43 14.40
N TYR A 165 -0.99 1.26 14.76
CA TYR A 165 -0.58 0.22 15.70
C TYR A 165 -0.95 0.62 17.12
N GLU A 166 -1.62 -0.29 17.82
CA GLU A 166 -2.06 -0.11 19.20
C GLU A 166 -1.80 -1.39 20.01
N GLU A 167 -1.91 -1.27 21.33
CA GLU A 167 -1.92 -2.45 22.20
C GLU A 167 -3.13 -3.34 21.88
N ALA A 168 -2.91 -4.65 21.90
CA ALA A 168 -4.00 -5.59 21.63
C ALA A 168 -5.11 -5.44 22.68
N PRO A 169 -6.40 -5.49 22.27
CA PRO A 169 -7.52 -5.49 23.20
C PRO A 169 -7.44 -6.62 24.23
N GLU A 170 -7.98 -6.41 25.44
CA GLU A 170 -7.95 -7.38 26.53
C GLU A 170 -8.58 -8.75 26.19
N CYS A 171 -9.46 -8.77 25.19
CA CYS A 171 -10.06 -10.03 24.70
C CYS A 171 -9.09 -10.91 23.92
N ALA A 172 -7.97 -10.34 23.43
CA ALA A 172 -7.02 -11.11 22.62
C ALA A 172 -6.22 -12.09 23.50
N PRO A 173 -6.10 -13.37 23.09
CA PRO A 173 -5.27 -14.30 23.81
C PRO A 173 -3.79 -13.91 23.74
N GLU A 174 -3.04 -14.15 24.82
CA GLU A 174 -1.60 -13.93 24.84
C GLU A 174 -0.91 -14.69 23.69
N GLY A 175 -0.04 -13.99 22.97
CA GLY A 175 0.72 -14.58 21.85
C GLY A 175 -0.09 -14.80 20.58
N PHE A 176 -1.22 -14.14 20.41
CA PHE A 176 -1.92 -14.15 19.12
C PHE A 176 -1.00 -13.59 18.02
N ASP A 177 -0.97 -14.29 16.89
CA ASP A 177 0.02 -14.04 15.83
C ASP A 177 -0.18 -12.69 15.12
N GLY A 178 0.90 -11.90 15.03
CA GLY A 178 0.90 -10.56 14.44
C GLY A 178 0.79 -9.42 15.45
N SER A 179 0.79 -8.20 14.94
CA SER A 179 0.63 -6.95 15.70
C SER A 179 -0.76 -6.38 15.47
N TYR A 180 -1.44 -5.93 16.54
CA TYR A 180 -2.76 -5.31 16.39
C TYR A 180 -2.65 -3.96 15.69
N ASN A 181 -3.53 -3.76 14.70
CA ASN A 181 -3.57 -2.52 13.92
C ASN A 181 -5.04 -2.16 13.62
N THR A 182 -5.44 -0.96 14.00
CA THR A 182 -6.83 -0.50 13.91
C THR A 182 -7.29 -0.20 12.48
N VAL A 183 -6.37 -0.07 11.53
CA VAL A 183 -6.63 0.27 10.13
C VAL A 183 -6.61 -0.97 9.23
N PHE A 184 -5.76 -1.94 9.53
CA PHE A 184 -5.62 -3.15 8.73
C PHE A 184 -6.81 -4.09 8.94
N THR A 185 -7.48 -4.52 7.85
CA THR A 185 -8.70 -5.34 7.94
C THR A 185 -8.57 -6.74 7.35
N ALA A 186 -7.44 -7.05 6.73
CA ALA A 186 -7.23 -8.32 6.02
C ALA A 186 -6.45 -9.36 6.83
N GLY A 187 -6.19 -9.10 8.11
CA GLY A 187 -5.40 -9.96 8.97
C GLY A 187 -6.20 -10.97 9.77
N GLY A 188 -5.52 -11.67 10.67
CA GLY A 188 -6.14 -12.54 11.65
C GLY A 188 -7.00 -11.78 12.64
N TYR A 189 -8.00 -12.45 13.24
CA TYR A 189 -8.84 -11.85 14.27
C TYR A 189 -9.25 -12.94 15.29
N PRO A 190 -8.94 -12.77 16.59
CA PRO A 190 -9.27 -13.76 17.61
C PRO A 190 -10.78 -13.95 17.74
N ASN A 191 -11.22 -15.19 17.97
CA ASN A 191 -12.64 -15.46 18.16
C ASN A 191 -13.17 -14.87 19.46
N GLU A 192 -12.32 -14.73 20.46
CA GLU A 192 -12.60 -14.13 21.76
C GLU A 192 -12.96 -12.65 21.67
N CYS A 193 -12.54 -12.00 20.59
CA CYS A 193 -12.83 -10.58 20.29
C CYS A 193 -14.03 -10.41 19.34
N LYS A 194 -14.85 -11.44 19.13
CA LYS A 194 -16.09 -11.37 18.33
C LYS A 194 -17.31 -11.43 19.22
N ASP A 195 -18.38 -10.79 18.74
CA ASP A 195 -19.71 -10.94 19.37
C ASP A 195 -20.36 -12.30 19.06
N GLU A 196 -21.53 -12.56 19.61
CA GLU A 196 -22.31 -13.78 19.38
C GLU A 196 -22.75 -13.98 17.92
N HIS A 197 -22.68 -12.95 17.10
CA HIS A 197 -22.99 -12.98 15.67
C HIS A 197 -21.73 -13.08 14.80
N GLY A 198 -20.52 -13.11 15.40
CA GLY A 198 -19.24 -13.19 14.72
C GLY A 198 -18.70 -11.84 14.23
N ASN A 199 -19.31 -10.72 14.62
CA ASN A 199 -18.78 -9.41 14.26
C ASN A 199 -17.60 -9.02 15.15
N HIS A 200 -16.68 -8.24 14.61
CA HIS A 200 -15.54 -7.72 15.35
C HIS A 200 -15.99 -6.69 16.40
N LEU A 201 -15.56 -6.85 17.65
CA LEU A 201 -15.83 -5.91 18.73
C LEU A 201 -14.98 -4.65 18.66
N TYR A 202 -13.81 -4.75 18.02
CA TYR A 202 -12.85 -3.67 17.85
C TYR A 202 -12.51 -3.47 16.37
N PRO A 203 -12.13 -2.25 15.93
CA PRO A 203 -11.74 -1.99 14.54
C PRO A 203 -10.43 -2.72 14.19
N GLY A 204 -10.19 -2.90 12.90
CA GLY A 204 -8.92 -3.44 12.41
C GLY A 204 -8.74 -4.94 12.57
N SER A 205 -7.49 -5.38 12.61
CA SER A 205 -7.10 -6.79 12.74
C SER A 205 -5.61 -6.94 13.06
N TRP A 206 -5.10 -8.17 13.16
CA TRP A 206 -3.67 -8.44 13.40
C TRP A 206 -2.93 -8.56 12.07
N ILE A 207 -1.91 -7.73 11.89
CA ILE A 207 -1.04 -7.70 10.72
C ILE A 207 0.28 -8.44 11.04
N ALA A 208 0.80 -9.21 10.09
CA ALA A 208 2.07 -9.93 10.25
C ALA A 208 3.30 -8.99 10.33
N MET A 209 3.17 -7.74 9.89
CA MET A 209 4.22 -6.73 9.99
C MET A 209 4.27 -6.18 11.41
N ALA A 210 5.44 -6.27 12.07
CA ALA A 210 5.65 -5.57 13.34
C ALA A 210 5.61 -4.05 13.14
N GLN A 211 5.30 -3.30 14.21
CA GLN A 211 5.32 -1.85 14.16
C GLN A 211 6.71 -1.34 13.74
N PRO A 212 6.83 -0.66 12.58
CA PRO A 212 8.12 -0.33 12.01
C PRO A 212 8.72 1.00 12.51
N LEU A 213 7.92 1.88 13.13
CA LEU A 213 8.29 3.25 13.54
C LEU A 213 7.91 3.53 14.99
#